data_bc8d2bc3bbda96e76e9b1a343f7eb72e
#
_entry.id   bc8d2bc3bbda96e76e9b1a343f7eb72e
#
_cell.length_a   1.000
_cell.length_b   1.000
_cell.length_c   1.000
_cell.angle_alpha   90.00
_cell.angle_beta   90.00
_cell.angle_gamma   90.00
#
_symmetry.space_group_name_H-M   'P 1'
#
loop_
_entity.id
_entity.type
_entity.pdbx_description
1 polymer ?
#
loop_
_entity_poly.entity_id
_entity_poly.type
_entity_poly.pdbx_seq_one_letter_code
_entity_poly.pdbx_strand_id
1 'polypeptide(L)'
;NVHRLELQDNDEMIIKDIRKKYHNKKLIFFIGRHVEYKGLRYLIEAEKYITTDCHIVIAGQGPLTEELKAKANLERVSFVGRLSNDELRCYLHAADVFAFPSITKNEAFGLALAEAMYCRCPAVTFHIEGSGVNWVSLNGVTGIEVDNSDSKKYASAIDTLLKDDSLRKQYADAARKR
;
A
#
# COMPACT_ATOMS: atom_id res chain seq x y z
N ASN A 1 12.34 9.06 12.70
CA ASN A 1 12.48 10.43 12.20
C ASN A 1 11.74 10.58 10.87
N VAL A 2 10.58 11.25 10.90
CA VAL A 2 9.72 11.44 9.72
C VAL A 2 10.28 12.44 8.71
N HIS A 3 11.23 13.26 9.09
CA HIS A 3 11.84 14.24 8.17
C HIS A 3 12.50 13.58 6.95
N ARG A 4 12.91 12.32 7.05
CA ARG A 4 13.42 11.56 5.91
C ARG A 4 12.36 11.30 4.82
N LEU A 5 11.10 11.50 5.14
CA LEU A 5 9.97 11.31 4.23
C LEU A 5 9.52 12.60 3.55
N GLU A 6 10.09 13.75 3.94
CA GLU A 6 9.82 15.00 3.24
C GLU A 6 10.45 14.99 1.84
N LEU A 7 9.75 15.56 0.87
CA LEU A 7 10.25 15.65 -0.50
C LEU A 7 11.56 16.45 -0.58
N GLN A 8 12.49 15.96 -1.35
CA GLN A 8 13.80 16.57 -1.62
C GLN A 8 13.91 16.99 -3.08
N ASP A 9 14.97 17.75 -3.43
CA ASP A 9 15.09 18.46 -4.71
C ASP A 9 14.88 17.62 -5.97
N ASN A 10 15.37 16.39 -6.01
CA ASN A 10 15.25 15.54 -7.20
C ASN A 10 14.06 14.58 -7.16
N ASP A 11 13.28 14.60 -6.09
CA ASP A 11 12.23 13.61 -5.88
C ASP A 11 11.09 13.72 -6.90
N GLU A 12 10.70 14.91 -7.31
CA GLU A 12 9.64 15.09 -8.30
C GLU A 12 9.97 14.40 -9.62
N MET A 13 11.24 14.47 -10.06
CA MET A 13 11.68 13.79 -11.28
C MET A 13 11.61 12.27 -11.10
N ILE A 14 12.07 11.76 -9.95
CA ILE A 14 12.03 10.31 -9.65
C ILE A 14 10.59 9.82 -9.57
N ILE A 15 9.70 10.59 -8.93
CA ILE A 15 8.27 10.26 -8.84
C ILE A 15 7.64 10.19 -10.23
N LYS A 16 7.94 11.14 -11.11
CA LYS A 16 7.49 11.12 -12.50
C LYS A 16 7.98 9.88 -13.24
N ASP A 17 9.25 9.52 -13.05
CA ASP A 17 9.84 8.34 -13.68
C ASP A 17 9.17 7.05 -13.18
N ILE A 18 8.87 6.96 -11.88
CA ILE A 18 8.12 5.83 -11.32
C ILE A 18 6.74 5.72 -11.97
N ARG A 19 6.00 6.82 -12.03
CA ARG A 19 4.67 6.83 -12.65
C ARG A 19 4.74 6.43 -14.13
N LYS A 20 5.71 6.93 -14.85
CA LYS A 20 5.93 6.62 -16.27
C LYS A 20 6.27 5.15 -16.50
N LYS A 21 7.09 4.58 -15.61
CA LYS A 21 7.45 3.16 -15.64
C LYS A 21 6.19 2.27 -15.62
N TYR A 22 5.16 2.68 -14.91
CA TYR A 22 3.89 1.95 -14.81
C TYR A 22 2.79 2.58 -15.65
N HIS A 23 3.16 3.24 -16.75
CA HIS A 23 2.25 3.81 -17.77
C HIS A 23 1.25 4.82 -17.22
N ASN A 24 1.62 5.56 -16.16
CA ASN A 24 0.77 6.54 -15.47
C ASN A 24 -0.54 5.95 -14.93
N LYS A 25 -0.59 4.65 -14.69
CA LYS A 25 -1.71 3.99 -14.04
C LYS A 25 -1.75 4.35 -12.56
N LYS A 26 -2.92 4.19 -11.94
CA LYS A 26 -3.01 4.25 -10.48
C LYS A 26 -2.08 3.21 -9.86
N LEU A 27 -1.35 3.60 -8.82
CA LEU A 27 -0.38 2.74 -8.15
C LEU A 27 -0.86 2.33 -6.76
N ILE A 28 -0.77 1.03 -6.50
CA ILE A 28 -0.97 0.44 -5.17
C ILE A 28 0.41 -0.01 -4.70
N PHE A 29 0.84 0.43 -3.54
CA PHE A 29 2.18 0.16 -3.03
C PHE A 29 2.14 -0.61 -1.72
N PHE A 30 2.99 -1.63 -1.61
CA PHE A 30 3.27 -2.38 -0.39
C PHE A 30 4.77 -2.35 -0.12
N ILE A 31 5.16 -2.19 1.13
CA ILE A 31 6.54 -2.43 1.59
C ILE A 31 6.53 -3.22 2.88
N GLY A 32 7.37 -4.23 2.94
CA GLY A 32 7.53 -5.04 4.12
C GLY A 32 8.18 -6.39 3.81
N ARG A 33 8.45 -7.13 4.89
CA ARG A 33 8.99 -8.47 4.76
C ARG A 33 7.94 -9.43 4.21
N HIS A 34 8.34 -10.33 3.32
CA HIS A 34 7.44 -11.30 2.70
C HIS A 34 7.31 -12.53 3.58
N VAL A 35 6.53 -12.39 4.66
CA VAL A 35 6.20 -13.43 5.63
C VAL A 35 4.69 -13.54 5.76
N GLU A 36 4.20 -14.68 6.28
CA GLU A 36 2.78 -15.03 6.27
C GLU A 36 1.88 -13.96 6.92
N TYR A 37 2.24 -13.44 8.09
CA TYR A 37 1.37 -12.50 8.79
C TYR A 37 1.21 -11.14 8.10
N LYS A 38 2.08 -10.80 7.14
CA LYS A 38 1.95 -9.60 6.32
C LYS A 38 0.84 -9.68 5.28
N GLY A 39 0.30 -10.89 5.04
CA GLY A 39 -0.92 -11.07 4.26
C GLY A 39 -0.80 -10.82 2.76
N LEU A 40 0.41 -10.83 2.20
CA LEU A 40 0.62 -10.55 0.78
C LEU A 40 -0.15 -11.49 -0.15
N ARG A 41 -0.40 -12.75 0.25
CA ARG A 41 -1.19 -13.67 -0.57
C ARG A 41 -2.61 -13.16 -0.78
N TYR A 42 -3.18 -12.44 0.18
CA TYR A 42 -4.52 -11.85 0.03
C TYR A 42 -4.51 -10.66 -0.92
N LEU A 43 -3.44 -9.89 -0.96
CA LEU A 43 -3.28 -8.81 -1.95
C LEU A 43 -3.16 -9.38 -3.37
N ILE A 44 -2.36 -10.44 -3.55
CA ILE A 44 -2.19 -11.11 -4.83
C ILE A 44 -3.50 -11.73 -5.30
N GLU A 45 -4.27 -12.33 -4.39
CA GLU A 45 -5.61 -12.85 -4.71
C GLU A 45 -6.58 -11.71 -5.03
N ALA A 46 -6.53 -10.61 -4.28
CA ALA A 46 -7.39 -9.45 -4.49
C ALA A 46 -7.21 -8.85 -5.90
N GLU A 47 -6.00 -8.89 -6.46
CA GLU A 47 -5.73 -8.36 -7.80
C GLU A 47 -6.73 -8.88 -8.84
N LYS A 48 -7.14 -10.14 -8.75
CA LYS A 48 -8.09 -10.76 -9.67
C LYS A 48 -9.47 -10.08 -9.67
N TYR A 49 -9.81 -9.41 -8.60
CA TYR A 49 -11.13 -8.77 -8.39
C TYR A 49 -11.08 -7.26 -8.54
N ILE A 50 -9.89 -6.66 -8.70
CA ILE A 50 -9.75 -5.21 -8.91
C ILE A 50 -10.14 -4.89 -10.35
N THR A 51 -11.11 -4.01 -10.52
CA THR A 51 -11.65 -3.62 -11.84
C THR A 51 -10.99 -2.38 -12.41
N THR A 52 -10.37 -1.54 -11.56
CA THR A 52 -9.67 -0.33 -11.99
C THR A 52 -8.37 -0.67 -12.70
N ASP A 53 -8.04 0.08 -13.76
CA ASP A 53 -6.74 -0.03 -14.42
C ASP A 53 -5.66 0.53 -13.47
N CYS A 54 -4.85 -0.36 -12.93
CA CYS A 54 -3.87 -0.04 -11.89
C CYS A 54 -2.67 -0.98 -11.96
N HIS A 55 -1.62 -0.63 -11.23
CA HIS A 55 -0.46 -1.49 -11.05
C HIS A 55 -0.13 -1.63 -9.58
N ILE A 56 0.18 -2.84 -9.14
CA ILE A 56 0.58 -3.15 -7.76
C ILE A 56 2.10 -3.29 -7.72
N VAL A 57 2.74 -2.51 -6.85
CA VAL A 57 4.19 -2.56 -6.63
C VAL A 57 4.46 -3.12 -5.24
N ILE A 58 5.16 -4.23 -5.18
CA ILE A 58 5.51 -4.92 -3.93
C ILE A 58 7.01 -4.80 -3.70
N ALA A 59 7.38 -4.06 -2.65
CA ALA A 59 8.76 -3.88 -2.21
C ALA A 59 9.09 -4.77 -1.01
N GLY A 60 10.37 -4.94 -0.76
CA GLY A 60 10.86 -5.83 0.28
C GLY A 60 11.16 -7.23 -0.25
N GLN A 61 11.43 -8.15 0.66
CA GLN A 61 11.73 -9.55 0.35
C GLN A 61 11.53 -10.43 1.58
N GLY A 62 11.53 -11.73 1.38
CA GLY A 62 11.42 -12.68 2.49
C GLY A 62 11.26 -14.11 1.99
N PRO A 63 11.01 -15.07 2.89
CA PRO A 63 10.90 -16.48 2.54
C PRO A 63 9.80 -16.78 1.51
N LEU A 64 8.72 -15.97 1.47
CA LEU A 64 7.59 -16.21 0.57
C LEU A 64 7.72 -15.56 -0.80
N THR A 65 8.79 -14.80 -1.08
CA THR A 65 8.90 -14.01 -2.32
C THR A 65 8.70 -14.85 -3.58
N GLU A 66 9.38 -15.97 -3.73
CA GLU A 66 9.28 -16.80 -4.94
C GLU A 66 7.91 -17.45 -5.09
N GLU A 67 7.32 -17.91 -3.99
CA GLU A 67 5.96 -18.45 -3.98
C GLU A 67 4.94 -17.40 -4.41
N LEU A 68 5.06 -16.18 -3.89
CA LEU A 68 4.16 -15.07 -4.22
C LEU A 68 4.29 -14.67 -5.70
N LYS A 69 5.51 -14.60 -6.22
CA LYS A 69 5.76 -14.34 -7.65
C LYS A 69 5.10 -15.38 -8.54
N ALA A 70 5.16 -16.65 -8.15
CA ALA A 70 4.57 -17.75 -8.92
C ALA A 70 3.05 -17.65 -9.02
N LYS A 71 2.39 -17.04 -8.03
CA LYS A 71 0.93 -16.89 -7.97
C LYS A 71 0.44 -15.55 -8.50
N ALA A 72 1.32 -14.57 -8.69
CA ALA A 72 0.94 -13.22 -9.10
C ALA A 72 0.77 -13.12 -10.62
N ASN A 73 -0.12 -12.22 -11.04
CA ASN A 73 -0.18 -11.78 -12.42
C ASN A 73 0.88 -10.70 -12.64
N LEU A 74 2.04 -11.10 -13.19
CA LEU A 74 3.20 -10.21 -13.35
C LEU A 74 2.99 -9.09 -14.39
N GLU A 75 1.89 -9.12 -15.15
CA GLU A 75 1.51 -7.99 -16.00
C GLU A 75 0.95 -6.83 -15.18
N ARG A 76 0.39 -7.09 -13.99
CA ARG A 76 -0.22 -6.09 -13.11
C ARG A 76 0.49 -5.95 -11.76
N VAL A 77 1.42 -6.85 -11.43
CA VAL A 77 2.13 -6.86 -10.15
C VAL A 77 3.62 -6.91 -10.41
N SER A 78 4.35 -5.97 -9.83
CA SER A 78 5.81 -5.91 -9.89
C SER A 78 6.43 -6.11 -8.51
N PHE A 79 7.45 -6.96 -8.44
CA PHE A 79 8.26 -7.16 -7.25
C PHE A 79 9.57 -6.41 -7.44
N VAL A 80 9.79 -5.37 -6.66
CA VAL A 80 10.94 -4.46 -6.86
C VAL A 80 12.10 -4.70 -5.88
N GLY A 81 11.95 -5.65 -4.96
CA GLY A 81 12.98 -5.98 -3.99
C GLY A 81 13.15 -4.91 -2.90
N ARG A 82 14.32 -4.87 -2.30
CA ARG A 82 14.63 -3.87 -1.29
C ARG A 82 14.80 -2.50 -1.92
N LEU A 83 14.31 -1.49 -1.24
CA LEU A 83 14.42 -0.09 -1.66
C LEU A 83 15.37 0.66 -0.73
N SER A 84 16.12 1.62 -1.28
CA SER A 84 16.82 2.63 -0.50
C SER A 84 15.81 3.55 0.19
N ASN A 85 16.27 4.35 1.16
CA ASN A 85 15.40 5.35 1.80
C ASN A 85 14.84 6.36 0.79
N ASP A 86 15.63 6.76 -0.19
CA ASP A 86 15.20 7.70 -1.22
C ASP A 86 14.16 7.09 -2.15
N GLU A 87 14.36 5.85 -2.57
CA GLU A 87 13.39 5.12 -3.39
C GLU A 87 12.09 4.90 -2.63
N LEU A 88 12.14 4.48 -1.36
CA LEU A 88 10.96 4.30 -0.53
C LEU A 88 10.15 5.59 -0.44
N ARG A 89 10.82 6.70 -0.14
CA ARG A 89 10.16 8.01 -0.07
C ARG A 89 9.43 8.33 -1.37
N CYS A 90 10.11 8.15 -2.50
CA CYS A 90 9.52 8.45 -3.81
C CYS A 90 8.34 7.53 -4.14
N TYR A 91 8.41 6.24 -3.82
CA TYR A 91 7.29 5.33 -4.01
C TYR A 91 6.10 5.70 -3.13
N LEU A 92 6.33 6.06 -1.86
CA LEU A 92 5.25 6.48 -0.96
C LEU A 92 4.52 7.73 -1.45
N HIS A 93 5.25 8.68 -2.03
CA HIS A 93 4.65 9.88 -2.62
C HIS A 93 4.02 9.64 -3.99
N ALA A 94 4.51 8.65 -4.75
CA ALA A 94 3.96 8.30 -6.05
C ALA A 94 2.68 7.47 -5.96
N ALA A 95 2.51 6.70 -4.91
CA ALA A 95 1.41 5.75 -4.76
C ALA A 95 0.08 6.44 -4.48
N ASP A 96 -0.99 5.90 -5.02
CA ASP A 96 -2.36 6.36 -4.79
C ASP A 96 -3.00 5.67 -3.60
N VAL A 97 -2.67 4.41 -3.36
CA VAL A 97 -3.16 3.60 -2.25
C VAL A 97 -2.00 2.80 -1.66
N PHE A 98 -1.94 2.77 -0.33
CA PHE A 98 -1.01 1.92 0.39
C PHE A 98 -1.71 0.63 0.81
N ALA A 99 -1.20 -0.50 0.34
CA ALA A 99 -1.71 -1.80 0.75
C ALA A 99 -1.01 -2.25 2.03
N PHE A 100 -1.79 -2.52 3.06
CA PHE A 100 -1.30 -3.01 4.34
C PHE A 100 -2.15 -4.21 4.79
N PRO A 101 -2.00 -5.39 4.13
CA PRO A 101 -2.88 -6.53 4.33
C PRO A 101 -2.49 -7.46 5.48
N SER A 102 -1.82 -6.95 6.52
CA SER A 102 -1.46 -7.74 7.69
C SER A 102 -2.69 -8.37 8.33
N ILE A 103 -2.56 -9.61 8.82
CA ILE A 103 -3.68 -10.45 9.24
C ILE A 103 -3.66 -10.82 10.72
N THR A 104 -2.53 -10.64 11.41
CA THR A 104 -2.42 -11.00 12.82
C THR A 104 -1.88 -9.86 13.68
N LYS A 105 -2.11 -9.96 15.00
CA LYS A 105 -1.58 -9.01 15.99
C LYS A 105 -0.05 -8.99 16.11
N ASN A 106 0.67 -9.86 15.39
CA ASN A 106 2.11 -9.73 15.22
C ASN A 106 2.45 -8.38 14.59
N GLU A 107 1.54 -7.82 13.82
CA GLU A 107 1.58 -6.42 13.39
C GLU A 107 1.00 -5.55 14.51
N ALA A 108 1.84 -5.13 15.45
CA ALA A 108 1.38 -4.44 16.65
C ALA A 108 0.89 -3.01 16.37
N PHE A 109 1.58 -2.28 15.49
CA PHE A 109 1.30 -0.86 15.25
C PHE A 109 1.30 -0.49 13.76
N GLY A 110 2.29 -0.98 12.99
CA GLY A 110 2.42 -0.67 11.56
C GLY A 110 3.20 0.60 11.30
N LEU A 111 4.52 0.58 11.54
CA LEU A 111 5.37 1.74 11.27
C LEU A 111 5.30 2.18 9.80
N ALA A 112 5.36 1.22 8.86
CA ALA A 112 5.25 1.51 7.44
C ALA A 112 3.89 2.14 7.08
N LEU A 113 2.83 1.74 7.79
CA LEU A 113 1.49 2.34 7.64
C LEU A 113 1.52 3.82 8.04
N ALA A 114 2.12 4.14 9.18
CA ALA A 114 2.25 5.53 9.62
C ALA A 114 3.09 6.36 8.65
N GLU A 115 4.14 5.78 8.09
CA GLU A 115 4.98 6.43 7.08
C GLU A 115 4.20 6.74 5.79
N ALA A 116 3.39 5.79 5.32
CA ALA A 116 2.53 6.01 4.16
C ALA A 116 1.52 7.14 4.42
N MET A 117 0.90 7.15 5.59
CA MET A 117 -0.02 8.21 6.00
C MET A 117 0.65 9.58 6.02
N TYR A 118 1.87 9.65 6.53
CA TYR A 118 2.67 10.88 6.51
C TYR A 118 2.89 11.39 5.07
N CYS A 119 3.05 10.50 4.11
CA CYS A 119 3.21 10.82 2.70
C CYS A 119 1.87 11.02 1.96
N ARG A 120 0.76 11.17 2.67
CA ARG A 120 -0.59 11.36 2.12
C ARG A 120 -1.05 10.19 1.26
N CYS A 121 -0.64 8.97 1.62
CA CYS A 121 -1.05 7.75 0.92
C CYS A 121 -2.08 7.00 1.78
N PRO A 122 -3.38 7.06 1.43
CA PRO A 122 -4.41 6.38 2.22
C PRO A 122 -4.28 4.87 2.09
N ALA A 123 -4.56 4.16 3.17
CA ALA A 123 -4.34 2.73 3.24
C ALA A 123 -5.64 1.92 3.16
N VAL A 124 -5.52 0.71 2.64
CA VAL A 124 -6.50 -0.36 2.81
C VAL A 124 -5.90 -1.40 3.75
N THR A 125 -6.63 -1.71 4.82
CA THR A 125 -6.18 -2.62 5.88
C THR A 125 -7.23 -3.69 6.14
N PHE A 126 -6.80 -4.79 6.74
CA PHE A 126 -7.71 -5.76 7.35
C PHE A 126 -8.00 -5.38 8.81
N HIS A 127 -9.19 -5.74 9.30
CA HIS A 127 -9.47 -5.68 10.72
C HIS A 127 -8.64 -6.74 11.44
N ILE A 128 -7.87 -6.32 12.46
CA ILE A 128 -7.04 -7.22 13.27
C ILE A 128 -7.41 -7.03 14.74
N GLU A 129 -8.07 -8.01 15.33
CA GLU A 129 -8.41 -7.99 16.75
C GLU A 129 -7.15 -7.85 17.60
N GLY A 130 -7.13 -6.89 18.50
CA GLY A 130 -6.02 -6.66 19.42
C GLY A 130 -4.77 -6.00 18.83
N SER A 131 -4.81 -5.52 17.57
CA SER A 131 -3.71 -4.81 16.94
C SER A 131 -3.94 -3.30 16.96
N GLY A 132 -2.84 -2.53 17.00
CA GLY A 132 -2.88 -1.08 16.84
C GLY A 132 -3.12 -0.58 15.42
N VAL A 133 -3.07 -1.46 14.42
CA VAL A 133 -3.20 -1.11 12.99
C VAL A 133 -4.48 -0.29 12.74
N ASN A 134 -5.60 -0.75 13.23
CA ASN A 134 -6.89 -0.12 12.99
C ASN A 134 -7.12 1.12 13.87
N TRP A 135 -6.24 1.38 14.80
CA TRP A 135 -6.17 2.64 15.52
C TRP A 135 -5.28 3.66 14.77
N VAL A 136 -4.23 3.19 14.11
CA VAL A 136 -3.34 4.04 13.29
C VAL A 136 -4.10 4.53 12.06
N SER A 137 -4.65 3.63 11.26
CA SER A 137 -5.48 3.98 10.10
C SER A 137 -6.95 3.80 10.44
N LEU A 138 -7.70 4.88 10.43
CA LEU A 138 -9.11 4.90 10.81
C LEU A 138 -10.01 4.66 9.62
N ASN A 139 -10.87 3.63 9.72
CA ASN A 139 -11.84 3.31 8.69
C ASN A 139 -12.79 4.49 8.41
N GLY A 140 -12.91 4.84 7.13
CA GLY A 140 -13.80 5.93 6.70
C GLY A 140 -13.28 7.33 7.01
N VAL A 141 -12.03 7.47 7.49
CA VAL A 141 -11.40 8.76 7.81
C VAL A 141 -10.04 8.89 7.12
N THR A 142 -9.14 7.94 7.31
CA THR A 142 -7.79 7.97 6.73
C THR A 142 -7.55 6.85 5.73
N GLY A 143 -8.49 5.95 5.57
CA GLY A 143 -8.42 4.80 4.70
C GLY A 143 -9.65 3.92 4.86
N ILE A 144 -9.57 2.69 4.36
CA ILE A 144 -10.65 1.71 4.46
C ILE A 144 -10.14 0.44 5.14
N GLU A 145 -10.90 -0.04 6.12
CA GLU A 145 -10.68 -1.30 6.81
C GLU A 145 -11.75 -2.29 6.36
N VAL A 146 -11.35 -3.52 6.06
CA VAL A 146 -12.29 -4.58 5.65
C VAL A 146 -12.08 -5.82 6.52
N ASP A 147 -13.00 -6.78 6.41
CA ASP A 147 -12.94 -8.03 7.15
C ASP A 147 -11.63 -8.78 6.88
N ASN A 148 -11.03 -9.31 7.94
CA ASN A 148 -9.74 -10.00 7.87
C ASN A 148 -9.74 -11.13 6.84
N SER A 149 -8.69 -11.18 6.04
CA SER A 149 -8.45 -12.23 5.03
C SER A 149 -9.50 -12.32 3.92
N ASP A 150 -10.31 -11.27 3.73
CA ASP A 150 -11.31 -11.21 2.67
C ASP A 150 -10.76 -10.45 1.44
N SER A 151 -10.21 -11.20 0.49
CA SER A 151 -9.57 -10.62 -0.70
C SER A 151 -10.54 -9.88 -1.61
N LYS A 152 -11.80 -10.32 -1.69
CA LYS A 152 -12.82 -9.65 -2.51
C LYS A 152 -13.20 -8.29 -1.93
N LYS A 153 -13.41 -8.22 -0.62
CA LYS A 153 -13.66 -6.96 0.08
C LYS A 153 -12.45 -6.04 0.01
N TYR A 154 -11.25 -6.60 0.11
CA TYR A 154 -10.00 -5.85 -0.05
C TYR A 154 -9.92 -5.19 -1.44
N ALA A 155 -10.19 -5.95 -2.48
CA ALA A 155 -10.24 -5.43 -3.86
C ALA A 155 -11.29 -4.34 -4.03
N SER A 156 -12.48 -4.53 -3.47
CA SER A 156 -13.56 -3.54 -3.51
C SER A 156 -13.15 -2.23 -2.85
N ALA A 157 -12.46 -2.30 -1.71
CA ALA A 157 -11.96 -1.12 -1.01
C ALA A 157 -10.90 -0.38 -1.84
N ILE A 158 -10.00 -1.12 -2.49
CA ILE A 158 -9.02 -0.53 -3.42
C ILE A 158 -9.74 0.19 -4.56
N ASP A 159 -10.72 -0.47 -5.20
CA ASP A 159 -11.50 0.14 -6.29
C ASP A 159 -12.21 1.41 -5.84
N THR A 160 -12.79 1.41 -4.65
CA THR A 160 -13.45 2.59 -4.08
C THR A 160 -12.50 3.79 -4.05
N LEU A 161 -11.29 3.60 -3.54
CA LEU A 161 -10.29 4.67 -3.45
C LEU A 161 -9.75 5.07 -4.83
N LEU A 162 -9.54 4.13 -5.74
CA LEU A 162 -8.97 4.43 -7.06
C LEU A 162 -9.98 5.10 -7.99
N LYS A 163 -11.28 4.84 -7.84
CA LYS A 163 -12.34 5.41 -8.68
C LYS A 163 -12.83 6.77 -8.23
N ASP A 164 -12.63 7.12 -6.95
CA ASP A 164 -13.10 8.37 -6.37
C ASP A 164 -11.92 9.24 -5.93
N ASP A 165 -11.49 10.11 -6.84
CA ASP A 165 -10.34 11.01 -6.61
C ASP A 165 -10.59 11.97 -5.43
N SER A 166 -11.82 12.43 -5.26
CA SER A 166 -12.21 13.32 -4.16
C SER A 166 -12.12 12.64 -2.80
N LEU A 167 -12.66 11.42 -2.70
CA LEU A 167 -12.59 10.62 -1.48
C LEU A 167 -11.15 10.28 -1.13
N ARG A 168 -10.38 9.86 -2.12
CA ARG A 168 -8.96 9.52 -1.93
C ARG A 168 -8.17 10.72 -1.41
N LYS A 169 -8.39 11.90 -1.96
CA LYS A 169 -7.76 13.14 -1.51
C LYS A 169 -8.17 13.48 -0.08
N GLN A 170 -9.46 13.34 0.25
CA GLN A 170 -9.97 13.58 1.59
C GLN A 170 -9.26 12.69 2.63
N TYR A 171 -9.14 11.40 2.33
CA TYR A 171 -8.46 10.46 3.23
C TYR A 171 -6.96 10.72 3.29
N ALA A 172 -6.34 11.08 2.18
CA ALA A 172 -4.91 11.44 2.14
C ALA A 172 -4.61 12.64 3.05
N ASP A 173 -5.41 13.68 2.97
CA ASP A 173 -5.26 14.88 3.80
C ASP A 173 -5.50 14.55 5.29
N ALA A 174 -6.52 13.76 5.59
CA ALA A 174 -6.80 13.32 6.96
C ALA A 174 -5.66 12.44 7.52
N ALA A 175 -5.11 11.55 6.69
CA ALA A 175 -3.99 10.69 7.06
C ALA A 175 -2.75 11.52 7.45
N ARG A 176 -2.45 12.56 6.69
CA ARG A 176 -1.31 13.44 6.96
C ARG A 176 -1.45 14.20 8.28
N LYS A 177 -2.67 14.55 8.64
CA LYS A 177 -2.96 15.31 9.89
C LYS A 177 -2.93 14.43 11.14
N ARG A 178 -3.13 13.12 11.01
CA ARG A 178 -3.17 12.19 12.13
C ARG A 178 -1.76 11.86 12.61
#